data_bd4fcfe5fe3bdaa92ead486a231b5d62
#
_entry.id   bd4fcfe5fe3bdaa92ead486a231b5d62
#
_cell.length_a   1.000
_cell.length_b   1.000
_cell.length_c   1.000
_cell.angle_alpha   90.00
_cell.angle_beta   90.00
_cell.angle_gamma   90.00
#
_symmetry.space_group_name_H-M   'P 1'
#
loop_
_entity.id
_entity.type
_entity.pdbx_description
1 polymer ?
#
loop_
_entity_poly.entity_id
_entity_poly.type
_entity_poly.pdbx_seq_one_letter_code
_entity_poly.pdbx_strand_id
1 'polypeptide(L)'
;WPGHSENELPIQIRAGALGPGRPARDLVVSPQHKVLLQDPDKDGGVVLVPAKGLTTRPGIRVMRGRRSVTYYHLLLQSHAVLVSEGLPSESFYPGPQALRMLQKPQRDEILAHLPALFAGGVTGYGPHRWPVLSTRATRDLATAISPACPTFQSWQAAA
;
A
#
# COMPACT_ATOMS: atom_id res chain seq x y z
N TRP A 1 1.57 -12.92 17.89
CA TRP A 1 2.16 -11.64 18.25
C TRP A 1 1.61 -11.18 19.59
N PRO A 2 2.14 -11.68 20.72
CA PRO A 2 1.76 -11.15 22.02
C PRO A 2 2.14 -9.67 22.07
N GLY A 3 1.17 -8.78 22.29
CA GLY A 3 1.39 -7.34 22.42
C GLY A 3 1.18 -6.48 21.18
N HIS A 4 0.90 -7.08 19.99
CA HIS A 4 0.52 -6.30 18.81
C HIS A 4 -0.98 -6.18 18.67
N SER A 5 -1.46 -4.97 18.34
CA SER A 5 -2.87 -4.77 18.05
C SER A 5 -3.24 -5.47 16.72
N GLU A 6 -4.51 -5.85 16.55
CA GLU A 6 -4.99 -6.39 15.27
C GLU A 6 -4.69 -5.47 14.07
N ASN A 7 -4.53 -4.18 14.35
CA ASN A 7 -4.20 -3.17 13.34
C ASN A 7 -2.76 -3.25 12.81
N GLU A 8 -1.91 -4.08 13.42
CA GLU A 8 -0.50 -4.26 13.04
C GLU A 8 -0.26 -5.62 12.37
N LEU A 9 -1.25 -6.51 12.41
CA LEU A 9 -1.14 -7.84 11.82
C LEU A 9 -1.07 -7.78 10.29
N PRO A 10 -0.23 -8.64 9.66
CA PRO A 10 -0.11 -8.71 8.22
C PRO A 10 -1.44 -8.98 7.52
N ILE A 11 -1.56 -8.48 6.30
CA ILE A 11 -2.69 -8.77 5.40
C ILE A 11 -2.18 -9.71 4.31
N GLN A 12 -2.85 -10.85 4.16
CA GLN A 12 -2.68 -11.73 3.02
C GLN A 12 -3.67 -11.34 1.93
N ILE A 13 -3.17 -11.13 0.73
CA ILE A 13 -3.92 -10.95 -0.50
C ILE A 13 -3.65 -12.20 -1.34
N ARG A 14 -4.63 -13.08 -1.48
CA ARG A 14 -4.49 -14.33 -2.25
C ARG A 14 -4.38 -14.05 -3.74
N ALA A 15 -3.73 -14.95 -4.45
CA ALA A 15 -3.68 -14.93 -5.91
C ALA A 15 -5.07 -14.74 -6.50
N GLY A 16 -5.22 -13.78 -7.42
CA GLY A 16 -6.48 -13.46 -8.08
C GLY A 16 -7.53 -12.72 -7.23
N ALA A 17 -7.27 -12.40 -5.95
CA ALA A 17 -8.27 -11.76 -5.08
C ALA A 17 -8.72 -10.36 -5.55
N LEU A 18 -7.91 -9.71 -6.38
CA LEU A 18 -8.20 -8.40 -6.96
C LEU A 18 -8.34 -8.45 -8.49
N GLY A 19 -8.62 -9.64 -9.03
CA GLY A 19 -8.84 -9.87 -10.45
C GLY A 19 -7.90 -10.92 -11.04
N PRO A 20 -8.11 -11.35 -12.30
CA PRO A 20 -7.28 -12.36 -12.95
C PRO A 20 -5.80 -11.97 -12.93
N GLY A 21 -4.95 -12.86 -12.34
CA GLY A 21 -3.51 -12.62 -12.19
C GLY A 21 -3.14 -11.47 -11.24
N ARG A 22 -4.05 -11.03 -10.35
CA ARG A 22 -3.80 -9.90 -9.44
C ARG A 22 -4.18 -10.20 -8.00
N PRO A 23 -3.18 -10.41 -7.16
CA PRO A 23 -1.81 -10.71 -7.54
C PRO A 23 -1.68 -12.06 -8.25
N ALA A 24 -0.59 -12.29 -8.98
CA ALA A 24 -0.30 -13.57 -9.64
C ALA A 24 0.00 -14.69 -8.62
N ARG A 25 0.57 -14.31 -7.47
CA ARG A 25 0.84 -15.17 -6.30
C ARG A 25 0.36 -14.48 -5.04
N ASP A 26 0.15 -15.27 -3.97
CA ASP A 26 -0.22 -14.71 -2.68
C ASP A 26 0.80 -13.65 -2.22
N LEU A 27 0.31 -12.47 -1.88
CA LEU A 27 1.10 -11.39 -1.30
C LEU A 27 0.81 -11.25 0.19
N VAL A 28 1.86 -10.94 0.96
CA VAL A 28 1.74 -10.57 2.37
C VAL A 28 2.28 -9.15 2.53
N VAL A 29 1.43 -8.26 2.95
CA VAL A 29 1.74 -6.83 3.06
C VAL A 29 1.41 -6.30 4.44
N SER A 30 1.96 -5.15 4.79
CA SER A 30 1.58 -4.46 6.03
C SER A 30 0.13 -3.95 5.93
N PRO A 31 -0.58 -3.77 7.05
CA PRO A 31 -1.97 -3.31 7.03
C PRO A 31 -2.17 -1.96 6.34
N GLN A 32 -1.16 -1.11 6.43
CA GLN A 32 -1.19 0.25 5.87
C GLN A 32 -0.64 0.33 4.44
N HIS A 33 -0.03 -0.76 3.94
CA HIS A 33 0.47 -0.80 2.57
C HIS A 33 -0.69 -0.57 1.60
N LYS A 34 -0.49 0.34 0.64
CA LYS A 34 -1.56 0.71 -0.27
C LYS A 34 -1.38 0.04 -1.61
N VAL A 35 -2.49 -0.43 -2.14
CA VAL A 35 -2.59 -0.90 -3.53
C VAL A 35 -3.35 0.11 -4.34
N LEU A 36 -3.03 0.23 -5.62
CA LEU A 36 -3.71 1.13 -6.53
C LEU A 36 -4.84 0.38 -7.22
N LEU A 37 -6.05 0.90 -7.08
CA LEU A 37 -7.26 0.31 -7.67
C LEU A 37 -8.03 1.39 -8.43
N GLN A 38 -8.90 0.94 -9.34
CA GLN A 38 -9.82 1.84 -10.03
C GLN A 38 -10.89 2.33 -9.05
N ASP A 39 -11.15 3.63 -9.08
CA ASP A 39 -12.24 4.25 -8.32
C ASP A 39 -13.54 4.08 -9.12
N PRO A 40 -14.53 3.32 -8.62
CA PRO A 40 -15.78 3.11 -9.34
C PRO A 40 -16.61 4.38 -9.49
N ASP A 41 -16.41 5.36 -8.62
CA ASP A 41 -17.15 6.62 -8.61
C ASP A 41 -16.52 7.68 -9.53
N LYS A 42 -15.36 7.37 -10.13
CA LYS A 42 -14.65 8.27 -11.04
C LYS A 42 -14.30 7.56 -12.32
N ASP A 43 -14.85 8.04 -13.41
CA ASP A 43 -14.57 7.49 -14.73
C ASP A 43 -13.07 7.53 -15.05
N GLY A 44 -12.45 6.34 -15.14
CA GLY A 44 -11.00 6.17 -15.33
C GLY A 44 -10.12 6.60 -14.16
N GLY A 45 -10.68 7.07 -13.04
CA GLY A 45 -9.93 7.46 -11.85
C GLY A 45 -9.31 6.27 -11.13
N VAL A 46 -8.18 6.50 -10.48
CA VAL A 46 -7.49 5.51 -9.65
C VAL A 46 -7.21 6.08 -8.26
N VAL A 47 -7.22 5.21 -7.26
CA VAL A 47 -6.99 5.56 -5.85
C VAL A 47 -6.07 4.57 -5.17
N LEU A 48 -5.30 5.05 -4.22
CA LEU A 48 -4.52 4.24 -3.30
C LEU A 48 -5.39 3.82 -2.12
N VAL A 49 -5.52 2.53 -1.89
CA VAL A 49 -6.34 1.97 -0.82
C VAL A 49 -5.50 1.12 0.14
N PRO A 50 -5.60 1.32 1.46
CA PRO A 50 -4.86 0.51 2.43
C PRO A 50 -5.36 -0.93 2.45
N ALA A 51 -4.44 -1.90 2.45
CA ALA A 51 -4.74 -3.34 2.41
C ALA A 51 -5.71 -3.78 3.49
N LYS A 52 -5.63 -3.21 4.71
CA LYS A 52 -6.55 -3.53 5.80
C LYS A 52 -8.01 -3.14 5.50
N GLY A 53 -8.25 -2.18 4.64
CA GLY A 53 -9.60 -1.80 4.21
C GLY A 53 -10.22 -2.83 3.26
N LEU A 54 -9.40 -3.64 2.60
CA LEU A 54 -9.85 -4.65 1.63
C LEU A 54 -10.22 -5.99 2.29
N THR A 55 -10.09 -6.14 3.60
CA THR A 55 -10.33 -7.43 4.30
C THR A 55 -11.78 -7.90 4.29
N THR A 56 -12.70 -7.08 3.82
CA THR A 56 -14.09 -7.46 3.54
C THR A 56 -14.26 -8.23 2.22
N ARG A 57 -13.24 -8.21 1.36
CA ARG A 57 -13.25 -8.95 0.08
C ARG A 57 -12.85 -10.42 0.27
N PRO A 58 -13.48 -11.35 -0.46
CA PRO A 58 -13.01 -12.73 -0.51
C PRO A 58 -11.54 -12.81 -0.94
N GLY A 59 -10.78 -13.68 -0.28
CA GLY A 59 -9.36 -13.87 -0.59
C GLY A 59 -8.41 -12.85 0.05
N ILE A 60 -8.91 -11.85 0.80
CA ILE A 60 -8.09 -10.89 1.54
C ILE A 60 -8.39 -11.01 3.02
N ARG A 61 -7.37 -11.26 3.83
CA ARG A 61 -7.57 -11.53 5.26
C ARG A 61 -6.41 -11.05 6.13
N VAL A 62 -6.73 -10.77 7.38
CA VAL A 62 -5.72 -10.59 8.44
C VAL A 62 -5.07 -11.94 8.75
N MET A 63 -3.74 -11.97 8.78
CA MET A 63 -2.98 -13.18 9.13
C MET A 63 -2.77 -13.25 10.64
N ARG A 64 -3.60 -14.03 11.31
CA ARG A 64 -3.43 -14.33 12.73
C ARG A 64 -2.51 -15.54 12.91
N GLY A 65 -1.77 -15.58 14.02
CA GLY A 65 -0.94 -16.74 14.40
C GLY A 65 0.46 -16.80 13.77
N ARG A 66 0.86 -15.85 12.93
CA ARG A 66 2.26 -15.74 12.50
C ARG A 66 3.16 -15.21 13.61
N ARG A 67 4.33 -15.81 13.81
CA ARG A 67 5.30 -15.40 14.85
C ARG A 67 6.18 -14.23 14.41
N SER A 68 6.45 -14.13 13.12
CA SER A 68 7.24 -13.05 12.53
C SER A 68 6.85 -12.80 11.07
N VAL A 69 7.03 -11.57 10.62
CA VAL A 69 6.93 -11.19 9.21
C VAL A 69 8.02 -10.17 8.93
N THR A 70 8.74 -10.38 7.85
CA THR A 70 9.69 -9.41 7.33
C THR A 70 9.04 -8.67 6.16
N TYR A 71 8.98 -7.34 6.26
CA TYR A 71 8.54 -6.49 5.17
C TYR A 71 9.74 -5.91 4.44
N TYR A 72 9.68 -5.91 3.13
CA TYR A 72 10.61 -5.20 2.27
C TYR A 72 9.91 -3.97 1.70
N HIS A 73 10.54 -2.82 1.85
CA HIS A 73 10.03 -1.56 1.33
C HIS A 73 11.04 -0.96 0.36
N LEU A 74 10.57 -0.54 -0.79
CA LEU A 74 11.38 0.18 -1.77
C LEU A 74 11.12 1.68 -1.62
N LEU A 75 12.16 2.39 -1.17
CA LEU A 75 12.14 3.85 -1.09
C LEU A 75 12.68 4.42 -2.40
N LEU A 76 11.95 5.36 -2.97
CA LEU A 76 12.32 6.07 -4.18
C LEU A 76 12.50 7.56 -3.89
N GLN A 77 13.02 8.32 -4.84
CA GLN A 77 13.19 9.78 -4.71
C GLN A 77 11.86 10.54 -4.55
N SER A 78 10.80 9.98 -5.10
CA SER A 78 9.42 10.46 -4.94
C SER A 78 8.47 9.29 -4.84
N HIS A 79 7.26 9.53 -4.32
CA HIS A 79 6.24 8.51 -4.21
C HIS A 79 5.83 8.00 -5.59
N ALA A 80 5.86 6.68 -5.75
CA ALA A 80 5.54 6.00 -7.00
C ALA A 80 4.70 4.74 -6.76
N VAL A 81 4.23 4.14 -7.83
CA VAL A 81 3.62 2.82 -7.83
C VAL A 81 4.56 1.83 -8.47
N LEU A 82 4.70 0.70 -7.82
CA LEU A 82 5.46 -0.47 -8.24
C LEU A 82 4.49 -1.60 -8.58
N VAL A 83 4.92 -2.54 -9.40
CA VAL A 83 4.10 -3.73 -9.69
C VAL A 83 4.66 -4.92 -8.90
N SER A 84 3.90 -5.38 -7.91
CA SER A 84 4.23 -6.54 -7.08
C SER A 84 3.32 -7.71 -7.46
N GLU A 85 3.88 -8.74 -8.06
CA GLU A 85 3.10 -9.91 -8.54
C GLU A 85 1.93 -9.51 -9.45
N GLY A 86 2.13 -8.58 -10.36
CA GLY A 86 1.08 -8.07 -11.24
C GLY A 86 0.08 -7.13 -10.56
N LEU A 87 0.21 -6.88 -9.26
CA LEU A 87 -0.61 -5.96 -8.49
C LEU A 87 0.13 -4.63 -8.29
N PRO A 88 -0.43 -3.53 -8.75
CA PRO A 88 0.14 -2.21 -8.51
C PRO A 88 0.00 -1.80 -7.04
N SER A 89 1.09 -1.42 -6.45
CA SER A 89 1.17 -1.03 -5.04
C SER A 89 2.14 0.12 -4.82
N GLU A 90 1.97 0.86 -3.73
CA GLU A 90 2.81 2.02 -3.44
C GLU A 90 4.29 1.64 -3.19
N SER A 91 5.21 2.52 -3.60
CA SER A 91 6.55 2.56 -3.02
C SER A 91 6.47 3.01 -1.55
N PHE A 92 7.53 2.83 -0.78
CA PHE A 92 7.53 3.29 0.60
C PHE A 92 7.28 4.80 0.67
N TYR A 93 6.24 5.19 1.43
CA TYR A 93 5.96 6.58 1.74
C TYR A 93 6.43 6.88 3.16
N PRO A 94 7.47 7.73 3.34
CA PRO A 94 8.09 8.00 4.65
C PRO A 94 7.24 8.94 5.50
N GLY A 95 5.96 8.61 5.68
CA GLY A 95 5.05 9.35 6.55
C GLY A 95 5.41 9.22 8.03
N PRO A 96 4.90 10.10 8.91
CA PRO A 96 5.23 10.11 10.33
C PRO A 96 4.97 8.77 11.03
N GLN A 97 3.92 8.07 10.66
CA GLN A 97 3.58 6.76 11.22
C GLN A 97 4.58 5.71 10.74
N ALA A 98 4.92 5.69 9.46
CA ALA A 98 5.88 4.74 8.88
C ALA A 98 7.27 4.93 9.50
N LEU A 99 7.74 6.17 9.62
CA LEU A 99 9.03 6.48 10.24
C LEU A 99 9.11 6.10 11.72
N ARG A 100 8.00 6.21 12.47
CA ARG A 100 7.95 5.76 13.87
C ARG A 100 8.03 4.26 14.04
N MET A 101 7.57 3.48 13.06
CA MET A 101 7.61 2.01 13.09
C MET A 101 9.00 1.44 12.74
N LEU A 102 9.88 2.24 12.14
CA LEU A 102 11.23 1.84 11.81
C LEU A 102 12.15 1.89 13.03
N GLN A 103 13.10 0.96 13.10
CA GLN A 103 14.19 1.04 14.05
C GLN A 103 15.11 2.22 13.74
N LYS A 104 15.83 2.71 14.77
CA LYS A 104 16.69 3.90 14.60
C LYS A 104 17.67 3.78 13.42
N PRO A 105 18.43 2.68 13.23
CA PRO A 105 19.35 2.57 12.09
C PRO A 105 18.66 2.71 10.73
N GLN A 106 17.50 2.08 10.56
CA GLN A 106 16.73 2.17 9.30
C GLN A 106 16.24 3.59 9.03
N ARG A 107 15.81 4.28 10.07
CA ARG A 107 15.37 5.68 9.96
C ARG A 107 16.52 6.60 9.62
N ASP A 108 17.67 6.42 10.25
CA ASP A 108 18.88 7.20 10.01
C ASP A 108 19.37 7.00 8.56
N GLU A 109 19.28 5.79 8.02
CA GLU A 109 19.60 5.47 6.62
C GLU A 109 18.66 6.19 5.65
N ILE A 110 17.34 6.15 5.91
CA ILE A 110 16.35 6.88 5.08
C ILE A 110 16.66 8.38 5.07
N LEU A 111 16.93 8.93 6.23
CA LEU A 111 17.22 10.35 6.35
C LEU A 111 18.53 10.74 5.64
N ALA A 112 19.52 9.85 5.64
CA ALA A 112 20.77 10.07 4.90
C ALA A 112 20.55 10.10 3.38
N HIS A 113 19.64 9.25 2.86
CA HIS A 113 19.31 9.20 1.43
C HIS A 113 18.32 10.29 0.99
N LEU A 114 17.51 10.79 1.91
CA LEU A 114 16.50 11.82 1.65
C LEU A 114 16.65 13.02 2.62
N PRO A 115 17.68 13.86 2.44
CA PRO A 115 17.92 15.00 3.33
C PRO A 115 16.74 15.97 3.44
N ALA A 116 15.90 16.07 2.42
CA ALA A 116 14.71 16.92 2.42
C ALA A 116 13.72 16.55 3.54
N LEU A 117 13.71 15.31 4.02
CA LEU A 117 12.92 14.90 5.17
C LEU A 117 13.39 15.54 6.49
N PHE A 118 14.65 15.94 6.61
CA PHE A 118 15.15 16.65 7.77
C PHE A 118 14.60 18.08 7.86
N ALA A 119 14.55 18.75 6.72
CA ALA A 119 14.16 20.18 6.68
C ALA A 119 12.63 20.38 6.72
N GLY A 120 11.87 19.48 6.14
CA GLY A 120 10.43 19.64 5.93
C GLY A 120 9.57 18.44 6.38
N GLY A 121 10.14 17.43 7.02
CA GLY A 121 9.40 16.21 7.34
C GLY A 121 8.79 15.60 6.07
N VAL A 122 7.56 15.10 6.19
CA VAL A 122 6.84 14.48 5.05
C VAL A 122 6.63 15.48 3.90
N THR A 123 6.50 16.75 4.22
CA THR A 123 6.36 17.82 3.21
C THR A 123 7.60 17.88 2.30
N GLY A 124 8.79 17.59 2.83
CA GLY A 124 10.01 17.52 2.04
C GLY A 124 10.08 16.35 1.05
N TYR A 125 9.32 15.28 1.28
CA TYR A 125 9.21 14.17 0.33
C TYR A 125 8.14 14.43 -0.75
N GLY A 126 7.20 15.28 -0.46
CA GLY A 126 6.07 15.59 -1.35
C GLY A 126 4.81 14.77 -1.07
N PRO A 127 3.73 15.08 -1.77
CA PRO A 127 2.44 14.41 -1.58
C PRO A 127 2.44 13.00 -2.16
N HIS A 128 1.43 12.23 -1.78
CA HIS A 128 1.09 11.02 -2.52
C HIS A 128 0.75 11.37 -3.97
N ARG A 129 1.25 10.58 -4.91
CA ARG A 129 1.01 10.82 -6.35
C ARG A 129 -0.46 10.64 -6.75
N TRP A 130 -1.20 9.80 -6.04
CA TRP A 130 -2.62 9.54 -6.27
C TRP A 130 -3.42 9.77 -5.00
N PRO A 131 -4.73 10.04 -5.13
CA PRO A 131 -5.61 10.17 -3.98
C PRO A 131 -5.54 8.92 -3.09
N VAL A 132 -5.56 9.12 -1.78
CA VAL A 132 -5.52 8.04 -0.79
C VAL A 132 -6.86 7.96 -0.08
N LEU A 133 -7.47 6.78 -0.08
CA LEU A 133 -8.66 6.54 0.72
C LEU A 133 -8.33 6.15 2.16
N SER A 134 -9.20 6.55 3.07
CA SER A 134 -9.16 6.04 4.44
C SER A 134 -9.53 4.56 4.46
N THR A 135 -9.13 3.85 5.53
CA THR A 135 -9.54 2.44 5.72
C THR A 135 -11.06 2.27 5.71
N ARG A 136 -11.80 3.22 6.27
CA ARG A 136 -13.27 3.20 6.29
C ARG A 136 -13.82 3.32 4.87
N ALA A 137 -13.44 4.38 4.14
CA ALA A 137 -13.86 4.57 2.77
C ALA A 137 -13.47 3.36 1.87
N THR A 138 -12.30 2.75 2.11
CA THR A 138 -11.90 1.53 1.39
C THR A 138 -12.86 0.37 1.67
N ARG A 139 -13.33 0.19 2.91
CA ARG A 139 -14.31 -0.87 3.23
C ARG A 139 -15.64 -0.63 2.54
N ASP A 140 -16.09 0.61 2.51
CA ASP A 140 -17.35 0.98 1.86
C ASP A 140 -17.29 0.71 0.35
N LEU A 141 -16.14 0.99 -0.27
CA LEU A 141 -15.90 0.75 -1.68
C LEU A 141 -15.46 -0.69 -2.03
N ALA A 142 -15.00 -1.47 -1.05
CA ALA A 142 -14.38 -2.78 -1.31
C ALA A 142 -15.27 -3.77 -2.08
N THR A 143 -16.59 -3.65 -1.97
CA THR A 143 -17.56 -4.46 -2.72
C THR A 143 -17.78 -3.95 -4.14
N ALA A 144 -17.65 -2.65 -4.37
CA ALA A 144 -17.89 -1.99 -5.63
C ALA A 144 -16.62 -1.92 -6.52
N ILE A 145 -15.44 -1.93 -5.92
CA ILE A 145 -14.17 -1.87 -6.68
C ILE A 145 -14.09 -3.08 -7.61
N SER A 146 -14.14 -2.81 -8.90
CA SER A 146 -13.97 -3.83 -9.93
C SER A 146 -12.56 -4.39 -9.91
N PRO A 147 -12.40 -5.70 -10.17
CA PRO A 147 -11.09 -6.28 -10.45
C PRO A 147 -10.51 -5.84 -11.80
N ALA A 148 -11.27 -5.06 -12.59
CA ALA A 148 -10.77 -4.48 -13.82
C ALA A 148 -9.76 -3.37 -13.48
N CYS A 149 -8.52 -3.74 -13.36
CA CYS A 149 -7.43 -2.78 -13.27
C CYS A 149 -7.13 -2.20 -14.65
N PRO A 150 -6.84 -0.91 -14.76
CA PRO A 150 -6.31 -0.34 -15.98
C PRO A 150 -5.09 -1.14 -16.44
N THR A 151 -4.92 -1.31 -17.73
CA THR A 151 -3.71 -1.90 -18.28
C THR A 151 -2.51 -1.03 -17.91
N PHE A 152 -1.31 -1.60 -17.81
CA PHE A 152 -0.08 -0.87 -17.49
C PHE A 152 0.10 0.41 -18.35
N GLN A 153 -0.42 0.41 -19.58
CA GLN A 153 -0.40 1.55 -20.51
C GLN A 153 -1.25 2.75 -20.05
N SER A 154 -2.36 2.54 -19.37
CA SER A 154 -3.20 3.65 -18.87
C SER A 154 -2.58 4.39 -17.68
N TRP A 155 -1.55 3.83 -17.06
CA TRP A 155 -0.84 4.43 -15.93
C TRP A 155 0.23 5.42 -16.37
N GLN A 156 0.83 5.21 -17.55
CA GLN A 156 1.81 6.12 -18.12
C GLN A 156 1.15 7.41 -18.63
N ALA A 157 -0.12 7.35 -19.04
CA ALA A 157 -0.86 8.51 -19.52
C ALA A 157 -1.38 9.41 -18.38
N ALA A 158 -1.44 8.91 -17.13
CA ALA A 158 -1.82 9.69 -15.94
C ALA A 158 -0.61 10.23 -15.17
N ALA A 159 0.57 10.05 -15.70
CA ALA A 159 1.85 10.51 -15.19
C ALA A 159 2.29 11.80 -15.88
#